data_84ee180b33e83d54c04454ca815571dd
#
_entry.id   84ee180b33e83d54c04454ca815571dd
#
_cell.length_a   1.000
_cell.length_b   1.000
_cell.length_c   1.000
_cell.angle_alpha   90.00
_cell.angle_beta   90.00
_cell.angle_gamma   90.00
#
_symmetry.space_group_name_H-M   'P 1'
#
loop_
_entity.id
_entity.type
_entity.pdbx_description
1 polymer ?
#
loop_
_entity_poly.entity_id
_entity_poly.type
_entity_poly.pdbx_seq_one_letter_code
_entity_poly.pdbx_strand_id
1 'polypeptide(L)'
;MSFFNLLDGLLTTLDVPFYEGQPEFEGDPPAAFISYSVYDVPKLFGCGKEMVTSYYVTINIYTTGADKATVADNLNTALTTLFTNCGFVRQSGAYGLTNDFPGYYHRTVEFEFCRDI
;
A
#
# COMPACT_ATOMS: atom_id res chain seq x y z
N MET A 1 -12.44 -9.94 -12.21
CA MET A 1 -11.57 -8.78 -11.98
C MET A 1 -10.21 -9.26 -11.49
N SER A 2 -9.15 -8.75 -12.05
CA SER A 2 -7.81 -9.10 -11.59
C SER A 2 -7.53 -8.43 -10.24
N PHE A 3 -6.59 -9.01 -9.49
CA PHE A 3 -6.15 -8.42 -8.22
C PHE A 3 -5.62 -6.99 -8.43
N PHE A 4 -4.84 -6.78 -9.49
CA PHE A 4 -4.24 -5.46 -9.77
C PHE A 4 -5.29 -4.43 -10.13
N ASN A 5 -6.36 -4.80 -10.80
CA ASN A 5 -7.47 -3.90 -11.07
C ASN A 5 -8.20 -3.52 -9.77
N LEU A 6 -8.37 -4.46 -8.87
CA LEU A 6 -8.95 -4.19 -7.55
C LEU A 6 -8.08 -3.21 -6.77
N LEU A 7 -6.78 -3.49 -6.70
CA LEU A 7 -5.83 -2.64 -5.97
C LEU A 7 -5.79 -1.23 -6.55
N ASP A 8 -5.72 -1.10 -7.87
CA ASP A 8 -5.71 0.19 -8.56
C ASP A 8 -6.97 0.99 -8.25
N GLY A 9 -8.13 0.34 -8.27
CA GLY A 9 -9.40 0.98 -7.94
C GLY A 9 -9.45 1.48 -6.50
N LEU A 10 -8.92 0.69 -5.56
CA LEU A 10 -8.86 1.09 -4.15
C LEU A 10 -7.94 2.29 -3.95
N LEU A 11 -6.75 2.26 -4.55
CA LEU A 11 -5.80 3.37 -4.43
C LEU A 11 -6.32 4.64 -5.08
N THR A 12 -7.01 4.53 -6.20
CA THR A 12 -7.62 5.68 -6.87
C THR A 12 -8.65 6.37 -5.98
N THR A 13 -9.37 5.61 -5.16
CA THR A 13 -10.37 6.16 -4.23
C THR A 13 -9.76 7.10 -3.19
N LEU A 14 -8.49 6.93 -2.85
CA LEU A 14 -7.83 7.76 -1.84
C LEU A 14 -7.49 9.16 -2.33
N ASP A 15 -7.60 9.42 -3.63
CA ASP A 15 -7.38 10.73 -4.24
C ASP A 15 -6.00 11.34 -3.95
N VAL A 16 -4.99 10.49 -3.91
CA VAL A 16 -3.58 10.91 -3.84
C VAL A 16 -2.81 10.19 -4.94
N PRO A 17 -1.74 10.79 -5.47
CA PRO A 17 -0.90 10.10 -6.45
C PRO A 17 -0.33 8.80 -5.87
N PHE A 18 -0.33 7.74 -6.67
CA PHE A 18 0.23 6.46 -6.26
C PHE A 18 1.06 5.86 -7.39
N TYR A 19 2.10 5.14 -7.00
CA TYR A 19 3.09 4.59 -7.93
C TYR A 19 3.50 3.19 -7.51
N GLU A 20 3.70 2.31 -8.48
CA GLU A 20 4.28 1.00 -8.21
C GLU A 20 5.80 1.12 -8.12
N GLY A 21 6.37 0.61 -7.03
CA GLY A 21 7.81 0.72 -6.79
C GLY A 21 8.22 2.12 -6.37
N GLN A 22 9.53 2.39 -6.46
CA GLN A 22 10.09 3.67 -6.06
C GLN A 22 9.95 4.67 -7.21
N PRO A 23 9.15 5.73 -7.07
CA PRO A 23 9.00 6.71 -8.13
C PRO A 23 10.21 7.62 -8.25
N GLU A 24 10.45 8.12 -9.45
CA GLU A 24 11.43 9.17 -9.72
C GLU A 24 10.68 10.40 -10.21
N PHE A 25 11.06 11.56 -9.67
CA PHE A 25 10.40 12.82 -10.00
C PHE A 25 11.37 13.77 -10.68
N GLU A 26 10.90 14.45 -11.73
CA GLU A 26 11.68 15.47 -12.44
C GLU A 26 11.72 16.82 -11.75
N GLY A 27 11.11 16.94 -10.61
CA GLY A 27 11.04 18.15 -9.82
C GLY A 27 10.68 17.78 -8.41
N ASP A 28 10.01 18.68 -7.71
CA ASP A 28 9.57 18.39 -6.36
C ASP A 28 8.49 17.31 -6.38
N PRO A 29 8.59 16.28 -5.53
CA PRO A 29 7.53 15.30 -5.40
C PRO A 29 6.23 15.94 -4.90
N PRO A 30 5.07 15.32 -5.14
CA PRO A 30 3.82 15.79 -4.55
C PRO A 30 3.92 15.91 -3.03
N ALA A 31 3.10 16.77 -2.43
CA ALA A 31 3.08 16.96 -0.97
C ALA A 31 2.66 15.68 -0.23
N ALA A 32 1.85 14.85 -0.86
CA ALA A 32 1.47 13.53 -0.36
C ALA A 32 1.42 12.57 -1.54
N PHE A 33 2.00 11.40 -1.36
CA PHE A 33 1.93 10.36 -2.38
C PHE A 33 2.13 8.98 -1.76
N ILE A 34 1.75 7.96 -2.52
CA ILE A 34 1.87 6.56 -2.11
C ILE A 34 2.76 5.83 -3.10
N SER A 35 3.67 5.00 -2.58
CA SER A 35 4.34 4.00 -3.38
C SER A 35 3.97 2.62 -2.85
N TYR A 36 3.82 1.64 -3.72
CA TYR A 36 3.43 0.30 -3.30
C TYR A 36 4.19 -0.75 -4.05
N SER A 37 4.32 -1.91 -3.43
CA SER A 37 4.86 -3.10 -4.06
C SER A 37 3.99 -4.29 -3.70
N VAL A 38 3.96 -5.29 -4.59
CA VAL A 38 3.13 -6.49 -4.43
C VAL A 38 3.99 -7.71 -4.70
N TYR A 39 3.84 -8.72 -3.84
CA TYR A 39 4.32 -10.05 -4.17
C TYR A 39 3.23 -11.07 -3.85
N ASP A 40 3.23 -12.19 -4.54
CA ASP A 40 2.25 -13.23 -4.36
C ASP A 40 2.92 -14.53 -3.90
N VAL A 41 2.19 -15.27 -3.09
CA VAL A 41 2.64 -16.56 -2.58
C VAL A 41 1.55 -17.57 -2.85
N PRO A 42 1.78 -18.55 -3.74
CA PRO A 42 0.84 -19.65 -3.92
C PRO A 42 0.89 -20.58 -2.71
N LYS A 43 -0.28 -21.04 -2.28
CA LYS A 43 -0.40 -21.96 -1.17
C LYS A 43 -0.93 -23.29 -1.71
N LEU A 44 -0.21 -24.35 -1.41
CA LEU A 44 -0.55 -25.70 -1.88
C LEU A 44 -1.33 -26.45 -0.81
N PHE A 45 -2.40 -27.14 -1.22
CA PHE A 45 -3.23 -27.93 -0.35
C PHE A 45 -3.48 -29.31 -0.99
N GLY A 46 -3.57 -30.35 -0.13
CA GLY A 46 -3.87 -31.70 -0.60
C GLY A 46 -2.84 -32.23 -1.57
N CYS A 47 -3.24 -32.64 -2.75
CA CYS A 47 -2.41 -33.30 -3.75
C CYS A 47 -1.37 -32.44 -4.45
N GLY A 48 -0.87 -31.39 -3.78
CA GLY A 48 0.14 -30.49 -4.34
C GLY A 48 -0.41 -29.48 -5.32
N LYS A 49 -1.72 -29.29 -5.35
CA LYS A 49 -2.36 -28.30 -6.21
C LYS A 49 -2.48 -26.96 -5.48
N GLU A 50 -2.19 -25.89 -6.21
CA GLU A 50 -2.43 -24.56 -5.71
C GLU A 50 -3.93 -24.33 -5.55
N MET A 51 -4.37 -23.99 -4.36
CA MET A 51 -5.77 -23.74 -4.03
C MET A 51 -6.07 -22.26 -3.80
N VAL A 52 -5.08 -21.52 -3.32
CA VAL A 52 -5.22 -20.12 -2.94
C VAL A 52 -3.94 -19.38 -3.29
N THR A 53 -4.07 -18.15 -3.72
CA THR A 53 -2.93 -17.23 -3.83
C THR A 53 -3.08 -16.16 -2.79
N SER A 54 -2.03 -15.93 -1.99
CA SER A 54 -1.95 -14.79 -1.08
C SER A 54 -1.16 -13.67 -1.74
N TYR A 55 -1.75 -12.50 -1.77
CA TYR A 55 -1.09 -11.28 -2.25
C TYR A 55 -0.69 -10.43 -1.05
N TYR A 56 0.57 -10.03 -1.01
CA TYR A 56 1.09 -9.16 0.04
C TYR A 56 1.39 -7.81 -0.58
N VAL A 57 0.73 -6.78 -0.06
CA VAL A 57 0.87 -5.42 -0.56
C VAL A 57 1.55 -4.58 0.50
N THR A 58 2.71 -4.05 0.18
CA THR A 58 3.40 -3.09 1.04
C THR A 58 3.10 -1.69 0.52
N ILE A 59 2.52 -0.85 1.36
CA ILE A 59 2.13 0.50 1.00
C ILE A 59 2.94 1.48 1.81
N ASN A 60 3.62 2.39 1.10
CA ASN A 60 4.41 3.45 1.70
C ASN A 60 3.72 4.77 1.47
N ILE A 61 3.41 5.47 2.54
CA ILE A 61 2.78 6.79 2.52
C ILE A 61 3.86 7.83 2.81
N TYR A 62 4.00 8.79 1.91
CA TYR A 62 4.96 9.88 2.06
C TYR A 62 4.20 11.19 2.11
N THR A 63 4.48 12.00 3.13
CA THR A 63 3.86 13.32 3.30
C THR A 63 4.90 14.34 3.74
N THR A 64 4.70 15.60 3.34
CA THR A 64 5.56 16.70 3.75
C THR A 64 4.70 17.89 4.18
N GLY A 65 5.33 18.90 4.80
CA GLY A 65 4.65 20.07 5.29
C GLY A 65 4.54 20.08 6.81
N ALA A 66 3.89 21.12 7.35
CA ALA A 66 3.77 21.31 8.80
C ALA A 66 2.97 20.17 9.46
N ASP A 67 1.95 19.65 8.78
CA ASP A 67 1.04 18.63 9.30
C ASP A 67 1.32 17.24 8.75
N LYS A 68 2.55 16.98 8.32
CA LYS A 68 2.90 15.73 7.62
C LYS A 68 2.52 14.46 8.38
N ALA A 69 2.76 14.41 9.68
CA ALA A 69 2.43 13.24 10.48
C ALA A 69 0.92 13.03 10.58
N THR A 70 0.16 14.10 10.77
CA THR A 70 -1.30 14.05 10.84
C THR A 70 -1.90 13.62 9.50
N VAL A 71 -1.40 14.16 8.40
CA VAL A 71 -1.86 13.79 7.05
C VAL A 71 -1.58 12.32 6.77
N ALA A 72 -0.38 11.85 7.13
CA ALA A 72 -0.02 10.44 6.96
C ALA A 72 -0.92 9.52 7.79
N ASP A 73 -1.23 9.89 9.04
CA ASP A 73 -2.11 9.11 9.91
C ASP A 73 -3.53 9.07 9.37
N ASN A 74 -4.03 10.18 8.84
CA ASN A 74 -5.36 10.24 8.24
C ASN A 74 -5.44 9.36 7.00
N LEU A 75 -4.41 9.39 6.15
CA LEU A 75 -4.33 8.52 4.97
C LEU A 75 -4.25 7.06 5.37
N ASN A 76 -3.45 6.73 6.38
CA ASN A 76 -3.35 5.36 6.88
C ASN A 76 -4.68 4.86 7.41
N THR A 77 -5.43 5.68 8.15
CA THR A 77 -6.75 5.31 8.68
C THR A 77 -7.74 5.06 7.53
N ALA A 78 -7.80 5.97 6.56
CA ALA A 78 -8.68 5.84 5.42
C ALA A 78 -8.35 4.59 4.59
N LEU A 79 -7.07 4.38 4.34
CA LEU A 79 -6.57 3.24 3.57
C LEU A 79 -6.87 1.92 4.30
N THR A 80 -6.61 1.85 5.60
CA THR A 80 -6.87 0.66 6.40
C THR A 80 -8.36 0.30 6.38
N THR A 81 -9.23 1.29 6.59
CA THR A 81 -10.68 1.08 6.55
C THR A 81 -11.12 0.58 5.18
N LEU A 82 -10.65 1.23 4.11
CA LEU A 82 -11.01 0.88 2.75
C LEU A 82 -10.57 -0.55 2.40
N PHE A 83 -9.33 -0.89 2.71
CA PHE A 83 -8.76 -2.20 2.38
C PHE A 83 -9.40 -3.32 3.20
N THR A 84 -9.58 -3.12 4.52
CA THR A 84 -10.19 -4.15 5.36
C THR A 84 -11.66 -4.40 4.98
N ASN A 85 -12.38 -3.37 4.55
CA ASN A 85 -13.74 -3.55 4.05
C ASN A 85 -13.81 -4.35 2.75
N CYS A 86 -12.70 -4.46 2.03
CA CYS A 86 -12.61 -5.23 0.79
C CYS A 86 -11.93 -6.59 0.97
N GLY A 87 -11.75 -7.04 2.21
CA GLY A 87 -11.22 -8.36 2.51
C GLY A 87 -9.72 -8.45 2.72
N PHE A 88 -9.02 -7.33 2.72
CA PHE A 88 -7.60 -7.30 3.06
C PHE A 88 -7.41 -7.39 4.56
N VAL A 89 -6.35 -8.05 4.99
CA VAL A 89 -5.99 -8.18 6.41
C VAL A 89 -4.70 -7.42 6.64
N ARG A 90 -4.73 -6.47 7.58
CA ARG A 90 -3.53 -5.71 7.92
C ARG A 90 -2.55 -6.61 8.67
N GLN A 91 -1.31 -6.64 8.21
CA GLN A 91 -0.26 -7.46 8.78
C GLN A 91 0.63 -6.69 9.76
N SER A 92 1.16 -5.55 9.30
CA SER A 92 2.10 -4.78 10.09
C SER A 92 2.10 -3.33 9.64
N GLY A 93 2.79 -2.48 10.40
CA GLY A 93 3.00 -1.11 10.04
C GLY A 93 4.18 -0.51 10.76
N ALA A 94 4.78 0.49 10.16
CA ALA A 94 5.88 1.24 10.72
C ALA A 94 5.79 2.69 10.27
N TYR A 95 6.51 3.58 10.95
CA TYR A 95 6.54 4.99 10.58
C TYR A 95 7.88 5.58 10.98
N GLY A 96 8.20 6.73 10.39
CA GLY A 96 9.44 7.43 10.67
C GLY A 96 9.83 8.38 9.57
N LEU A 97 11.07 8.87 9.64
CA LEU A 97 11.66 9.67 8.59
C LEU A 97 12.29 8.77 7.55
N THR A 98 12.23 9.18 6.29
CA THR A 98 12.87 8.46 5.21
C THR A 98 14.08 9.23 4.71
N ASN A 99 15.09 8.49 4.25
CA ASN A 99 16.24 9.07 3.56
C ASN A 99 16.02 9.15 2.04
N ASP A 100 15.00 8.47 1.53
CA ASP A 100 14.71 8.44 0.10
C ASP A 100 14.15 9.77 -0.40
N PHE A 101 13.36 10.44 0.43
CA PHE A 101 12.75 11.73 0.12
C PHE A 101 12.97 12.67 1.29
N PRO A 102 14.06 13.43 1.30
CA PRO A 102 14.37 14.32 2.42
C PRO A 102 13.24 15.29 2.73
N GLY A 103 12.93 15.45 4.01
CA GLY A 103 11.84 16.32 4.46
C GLY A 103 10.47 15.65 4.47
N TYR A 104 10.35 14.41 4.01
CA TYR A 104 9.09 13.67 3.99
C TYR A 104 8.99 12.76 5.21
N TYR A 105 7.79 12.70 5.76
CA TYR A 105 7.41 11.71 6.76
C TYR A 105 6.99 10.43 6.02
N HIS A 106 7.38 9.28 6.54
CA HIS A 106 7.15 8.00 5.90
C HIS A 106 6.40 7.07 6.83
N ARG A 107 5.31 6.49 6.33
CA ARG A 107 4.57 5.46 7.03
C ARG A 107 4.38 4.26 6.12
N THR A 108 4.70 3.08 6.64
CA THR A 108 4.56 1.82 5.91
C THR A 108 3.45 0.99 6.54
N VAL A 109 2.61 0.38 5.70
CA VAL A 109 1.62 -0.59 6.15
C VAL A 109 1.58 -1.74 5.16
N GLU A 110 1.44 -2.96 5.68
CA GLU A 110 1.39 -4.17 4.86
C GLU A 110 0.05 -4.87 5.04
N PHE A 111 -0.54 -5.32 3.92
CA PHE A 111 -1.79 -6.06 3.89
C PHE A 111 -1.60 -7.39 3.18
N GLU A 112 -2.39 -8.38 3.59
CA GLU A 112 -2.53 -9.64 2.90
C GLU A 112 -3.94 -9.76 2.33
N PHE A 113 -4.03 -10.27 1.12
CA PHE A 113 -5.30 -10.57 0.47
C PHE A 113 -5.24 -11.98 -0.11
N CYS A 114 -6.12 -12.85 0.39
CA CYS A 114 -6.21 -14.23 -0.09
C CYS A 114 -7.28 -14.34 -1.15
N ARG A 115 -6.94 -15.01 -2.24
CA ARG A 115 -7.86 -15.20 -3.37
C ARG A 115 -7.85 -16.65 -3.80
N ASP A 116 -9.04 -17.23 -3.94
CA ASP A 116 -9.20 -18.59 -4.47
C ASP A 116 -8.84 -18.61 -5.95
N ILE A 117 -8.27 -19.73 -6.37
CA ILE A 117 -7.88 -19.95 -7.74
C ILE A 117 -9.03 -20.56 -8.53
#